data_0aa9fd3fab850864000ab36e6aa10de4
#
_entry.id   0aa9fd3fab850864000ab36e6aa10de4
#
_cell.length_a   1.000
_cell.length_b   1.000
_cell.length_c   1.000
_cell.angle_alpha   90.00
_cell.angle_beta   90.00
_cell.angle_gamma   90.00
#
_symmetry.space_group_name_H-M   'P 1'
#
loop_
_entity.id
_entity.type
_entity.pdbx_description
1 polymer ?
#
loop_
_entity_poly.entity_id
_entity_poly.type
_entity_poly.pdbx_seq_one_letter_code
_entity_poly.pdbx_strand_id
1 'polypeptide(L)' 'MARNKYPEVTVEKILEVSQRLFIEKGYDNTTIQDIVNELGGLTKGAIYHHFKSKEEI' A
#
# COMPACT_ATOMS: atom_id res chain seq x y z
N MET A 1 23.55 4.36 -5.25
CA MET A 1 23.18 4.37 -4.92
C MET A 1 22.52 4.63 -4.09
N ALA A 2 22.17 4.99 -3.69
CA ALA A 2 21.66 5.40 -2.91
C ALA A 2 20.80 4.85 -2.26
N ARG A 3 20.57 4.82 -1.59
CA ARG A 3 19.97 4.39 -0.97
C ARG A 3 19.15 4.83 -0.17
N ASN A 4 18.35 4.99 -0.10
CA ASN A 4 17.50 5.45 0.68
C ASN A 4 17.08 4.55 1.62
N LYS A 5 16.89 4.85 2.69
CA LYS A 5 16.60 4.12 3.58
C LYS A 5 15.19 3.81 3.58
N TYR A 6 14.35 4.38 2.99
CA TYR A 6 13.14 4.03 3.02
C TYR A 6 12.54 4.12 1.87
N PRO A 7 11.93 4.15 1.83
CA PRO A 7 10.88 4.01 1.49
C PRO A 7 10.44 3.88 0.15
N GLU A 8 11.24 4.00 -0.83
CA GLU A 8 10.83 3.72 -2.11
C GLU A 8 10.36 2.29 -2.22
N VAL A 9 10.99 1.37 -1.54
CA VAL A 9 10.59 -0.03 -1.55
C VAL A 9 9.22 -0.17 -0.90
N THR A 10 9.00 0.57 0.18
CA THR A 10 7.72 0.51 0.88
C THR A 10 6.61 1.02 -0.01
N VAL A 11 6.83 2.13 -0.68
CA VAL A 11 5.82 2.70 -1.56
C VAL A 11 5.53 1.75 -2.72
N GLU A 12 6.57 1.16 -3.28
CA GLU A 12 6.37 0.24 -4.38
C GLU A 12 5.56 -0.97 -3.95
N LYS A 13 5.83 -1.46 -2.74
CA LYS A 13 5.09 -2.60 -2.24
C LYS A 13 3.63 -2.25 -2.04
N ILE A 14 3.37 -1.08 -1.50
CA ILE A 14 2.00 -0.65 -1.27
C ILE A 14 1.28 -0.55 -2.61
N LEU A 15 1.91 0.06 -3.59
CA LEU A 15 1.28 0.22 -4.89
C LEU A 15 1.06 -1.12 -5.57
N GLU A 16 2.03 -2.00 -5.47
CA GLU A 16 1.93 -3.30 -6.11
C GLU A 16 0.78 -4.11 -5.52
N VAL A 17 0.71 -4.18 -4.20
CA VAL A 17 -0.32 -4.94 -3.54
C VAL A 17 -1.68 -4.31 -3.79
N SER A 18 -1.75 -2.98 -3.73
CA SER A 18 -3.00 -2.28 -3.93
C SER A 18 -3.55 -2.54 -5.33
N GLN A 19 -2.66 -2.45 -6.32
CA GLN A 19 -3.08 -2.66 -7.69
C GLN A 19 -3.60 -4.07 -7.89
N ARG A 20 -2.93 -5.05 -7.31
CA ARG A 20 -3.36 -6.42 -7.42
C ARG A 20 -4.75 -6.60 -6.79
N LEU A 21 -4.95 -6.04 -5.61
CA LEU A 21 -6.22 -6.16 -4.94
C LEU A 21 -7.32 -5.43 -5.69
N PHE A 22 -7.00 -4.28 -6.27
CA PHE A 22 -7.98 -3.55 -7.05
C PHE A 22 -8.45 -4.39 -8.24
N ILE A 23 -7.56 -5.16 -8.82
CA ILE A 23 -7.92 -6.01 -9.94
C ILE A 23 -8.69 -7.22 -9.47
N GLU A 24 -8.27 -7.83 -8.38
CA GLU A 24 -8.90 -9.04 -7.90
C GLU A 24 -10.23 -8.81 -7.22
N LYS A 25 -10.32 -7.79 -6.41
CA LYS A 25 -11.51 -7.53 -5.63
C LYS A 25 -12.32 -6.37 -6.15
N GLY A 26 -11.73 -5.53 -6.95
CA GLY A 26 -12.38 -4.31 -7.38
C GLY A 26 -11.98 -3.16 -6.47
N TYR A 27 -11.84 -1.98 -7.07
CA TYR A 27 -11.39 -0.81 -6.31
C TYR A 27 -12.32 -0.52 -5.13
N ASP A 28 -13.63 -0.57 -5.39
CA ASP A 28 -14.60 -0.24 -4.35
C ASP A 28 -14.63 -1.25 -3.23
N ASN A 29 -14.21 -2.47 -3.52
CA ASN A 29 -14.25 -3.52 -2.51
C ASN A 29 -12.93 -3.68 -1.77
N THR A 30 -11.94 -2.90 -2.10
CA THR A 30 -10.63 -2.96 -1.47
C THR A 30 -10.51 -1.84 -0.45
N THR A 31 -10.05 -2.17 0.74
CA THR A 31 -9.88 -1.18 1.78
C THR A 31 -8.41 -1.08 2.14
N ILE A 32 -8.07 -0.02 2.85
CA ILE A 32 -6.70 0.14 3.34
C ILE A 32 -6.34 -1.03 4.25
N GLN A 33 -7.30 -1.51 5.03
CA GLN A 33 -7.04 -2.64 5.91
C GLN A 33 -6.69 -3.90 5.10
N ASP A 34 -7.32 -4.07 3.95
CA ASP A 34 -7.00 -5.21 3.09
C ASP A 34 -5.56 -5.13 2.64
N ILE A 35 -5.10 -3.93 2.29
CA ILE A 35 -3.74 -3.74 1.85
C ILE A 35 -2.77 -4.02 2.99
N VAL A 36 -3.09 -3.56 4.19
CA VAL A 36 -2.26 -3.80 5.35
C VAL A 36 -2.13 -5.29 5.60
N ASN A 37 -3.25 -6.00 5.51
CA ASN A 37 -3.23 -7.44 5.75
C ASN A 37 -2.36 -8.17 4.74
N GLU A 38 -2.41 -7.74 3.49
CA GLU A 38 -1.62 -8.39 2.46
C GLU A 38 -0.14 -8.10 2.63
N LEU A 39 0.19 -6.90 3.06
CA LEU A 39 1.58 -6.54 3.22
C LEU A 39 2.22 -7.25 4.39
N GLY A 40 1.44 -7.46 5.45
CA GLY A 40 1.93 -8.29 6.53
C GLY A 40 2.95 -7.64 7.44
N GLY A 41 3.80 -6.84 6.92
CA GLY A 41 4.85 -6.26 7.71
C GLY A 41 4.69 -4.78 8.00
N LEU A 42 3.62 -4.18 7.47
CA LEU A 42 3.40 -2.77 7.67
C LEU A 42 2.16 -2.54 8.51
N THR A 43 2.09 -1.38 9.12
CA THR A 43 0.90 -1.02 9.88
C THR A 43 0.06 -0.08 9.05
N LYS A 44 -1.18 0.10 9.49
CA LYS A 44 -2.06 1.02 8.82
C LYS A 44 -1.45 2.42 8.85
N GLY A 45 -0.82 2.77 9.95
CA GLY A 45 -0.20 4.09 10.07
C GLY A 45 0.88 4.31 9.02
N ALA A 46 1.63 3.26 8.71
CA ALA A 46 2.69 3.39 7.70
C ALA A 46 2.10 3.71 6.34
N ILE A 47 0.97 3.10 6.01
CA ILE A 47 0.35 3.39 4.73
C ILE A 47 -0.19 4.81 4.71
N TYR A 48 -0.82 5.24 5.81
CA TYR A 48 -1.36 6.59 5.85
C TYR A 48 -0.27 7.65 5.87
N HIS A 49 0.94 7.27 6.22
CA HIS A 49 2.05 8.20 6.14
C HIS A 49 2.33 8.55 4.68
N HIS A 50 2.18 7.58 3.78
CA HIS A 50 2.46 7.81 2.37
C HIS A 50 1.22 8.17 1.58
N PHE A 51 0.10 7.58 1.89
CA PHE A 51 -1.13 7.80 1.14
C PHE A 51 -2.26 8.06 2.13
N LYS A 52 -2.93 9.18 2.01
CA LYS A 52 -3.95 9.52 2.97
C LYS A 52 -5.23 8.76 2.78
N SER A 53 -5.48 8.28 1.61
CA SER A 53 -6.68 7.52 1.35
C SER A 53 -6.43 6.57 0.22
N LYS A 54 -7.38 5.67 0.02
CA LYS A 54 -7.27 4.71 -1.07
C LYS A 54 -7.19 5.42 -2.41
N GLU A 55 -7.82 6.57 -2.50
CA GLU A 55 -7.84 7.29 -3.76
C GLU A 55 -6.48 7.86 -4.11
N GLU A 56 -5.62 8.04 -3.15
CA GLU A 56 -4.28 8.54 -3.44
C GLU A 56 -3.34 7.43 -3.87
N ILE A 57 -3.74 6.21 -3.67
CA ILE A 57 -2.96 5.11 -4.13
C ILE A 57 -3.20 4.88 -5.61
#